data_926ccc7cd6592abfbc0c76ba70acef22
#
_entry.id   926ccc7cd6592abfbc0c76ba70acef22
#
_cell.length_a   1.000
_cell.length_b   1.000
_cell.length_c   1.000
_cell.angle_alpha   90.00
_cell.angle_beta   90.00
_cell.angle_gamma   90.00
#
_symmetry.space_group_name_H-M   'P 1'
#
loop_
_entity.id
_entity.type
_entity.pdbx_description
1 polymer ?
#
loop_
_entity_poly.entity_id
_entity_poly.type
_entity_poly.pdbx_seq_one_letter_code
_entity_poly.pdbx_strand_id
1 'polypeptide(L)'
;MQKRRNDIGWGIVLLWLTVMLHGCGTADSVPNAGKQEETPVVKPETRIVKTVHGDVEIPANPQRIVTQGYLAQFLAFGVKPVGAPYWEIESPHVKDLAAGIADIGQIDGGSVEKILALNPDLIVTVGGDEKLNEQYRKIAPTIVIPYGTYHEVHEEMKAFGQMLGKEQEADNWLAAFDEDVKQAKASIAGLVPAGTTFSIMGPFDKEFYIYGDGVNRGGQAIYQQLGLTPPESVRTDLIQKKVDAQSVSTEKIAAYAGDYIFLDISGGAEFDESSPVWASLDAVKNNRIFKLNPDRFWPYDPIAVQAQVKEVASMLQERLGEKKAQK
;
A
#
# COMPACT_ATOMS: atom_id res chain seq x y z
N MET A 1 -26.33 -6.99 -59.63
CA MET A 1 -26.51 -8.36 -60.16
C MET A 1 -26.78 -9.26 -58.97
N GLN A 2 -28.03 -9.55 -58.80
CA GLN A 2 -28.77 -10.84 -58.85
C GLN A 2 -28.55 -11.67 -57.57
N LYS A 3 -29.48 -11.68 -56.58
CA LYS A 3 -30.86 -12.23 -56.47
C LYS A 3 -30.94 -13.78 -56.59
N ARG A 4 -31.36 -14.41 -55.45
CA ARG A 4 -32.28 -15.57 -55.31
C ARG A 4 -32.30 -15.97 -53.84
N ARG A 5 -33.31 -15.90 -53.09
CA ARG A 5 -34.71 -16.36 -52.85
C ARG A 5 -34.92 -17.83 -53.19
N ASN A 6 -35.38 -18.58 -52.16
CA ASN A 6 -36.43 -19.61 -52.14
C ASN A 6 -36.54 -20.06 -50.66
N ASP A 7 -37.59 -19.90 -49.99
CA ASP A 7 -39.01 -20.21 -49.86
C ASP A 7 -39.33 -21.72 -49.73
N ILE A 8 -40.27 -21.97 -48.80
CA ILE A 8 -41.31 -22.95 -48.67
C ILE A 8 -41.04 -24.22 -47.88
N GLY A 9 -41.98 -24.41 -46.90
CA GLY A 9 -42.36 -25.70 -46.39
C GLY A 9 -43.20 -25.69 -45.11
N TRP A 10 -44.47 -25.39 -45.25
CA TRP A 10 -45.57 -25.59 -44.33
C TRP A 10 -45.82 -27.08 -44.02
N GLY A 11 -46.17 -27.39 -42.73
CA GLY A 11 -46.72 -28.70 -42.36
C GLY A 11 -47.56 -28.57 -41.06
N ILE A 12 -48.85 -28.29 -41.32
CA ILE A 12 -49.95 -28.35 -40.33
C ILE A 12 -50.36 -29.80 -40.19
N VAL A 13 -50.50 -30.34 -38.96
CA VAL A 13 -51.45 -31.48 -38.72
C VAL A 13 -52.16 -31.21 -37.40
N LEU A 14 -53.46 -31.13 -37.55
CA LEU A 14 -54.53 -30.92 -36.57
C LEU A 14 -54.98 -32.24 -35.93
N LEU A 15 -55.56 -32.13 -34.76
CA LEU A 15 -56.66 -32.86 -34.18
C LEU A 15 -56.40 -34.24 -33.56
N TRP A 16 -56.68 -34.39 -32.24
CA TRP A 16 -57.92 -35.12 -31.83
C TRP A 16 -58.26 -34.80 -30.34
N LEU A 17 -59.50 -34.36 -30.18
CA LEU A 17 -60.23 -34.09 -28.97
C LEU A 17 -60.94 -35.38 -28.54
N THR A 18 -60.78 -35.81 -27.32
CA THR A 18 -61.74 -36.73 -26.67
C THR A 18 -62.07 -36.28 -25.27
N VAL A 19 -63.31 -35.82 -25.11
CA VAL A 19 -64.00 -35.56 -23.88
C VAL A 19 -64.56 -36.88 -23.35
N MET A 20 -64.28 -37.15 -22.04
CA MET A 20 -65.08 -38.08 -21.25
C MET A 20 -65.39 -37.44 -19.91
N LEU A 21 -66.65 -37.05 -19.75
CA LEU A 21 -67.28 -36.72 -18.47
C LEU A 21 -67.74 -38.03 -17.80
N HIS A 22 -67.46 -38.19 -16.53
CA HIS A 22 -68.19 -38.87 -15.43
C HIS A 22 -67.54 -38.41 -14.17
N GLY A 23 -68.12 -37.82 -13.18
CA GLY A 23 -69.41 -37.89 -12.56
C GLY A 23 -69.17 -37.89 -11.04
N CYS A 24 -69.71 -36.89 -10.34
CA CYS A 24 -70.07 -36.77 -8.91
C CYS A 24 -69.28 -37.52 -7.83
N GLY A 25 -68.78 -36.74 -6.87
CA GLY A 25 -68.42 -37.18 -5.52
C GLY A 25 -68.02 -35.99 -4.66
N THR A 26 -68.91 -35.52 -3.79
CA THR A 26 -68.77 -34.47 -2.80
C THR A 26 -67.74 -34.85 -1.72
N ALA A 27 -66.79 -33.97 -1.43
CA ALA A 27 -66.31 -33.69 -0.08
C ALA A 27 -65.37 -32.47 -0.09
N ASP A 28 -65.66 -31.50 0.70
CA ASP A 28 -64.88 -30.31 0.97
C ASP A 28 -63.48 -30.63 1.49
N SER A 29 -62.48 -30.17 0.76
CA SER A 29 -61.14 -29.97 1.32
C SER A 29 -60.49 -28.75 0.67
N VAL A 30 -60.28 -27.74 1.51
CA VAL A 30 -59.59 -26.49 1.24
C VAL A 30 -58.17 -26.82 0.72
N PRO A 31 -57.71 -26.24 -0.40
CA PRO A 31 -56.33 -26.40 -0.80
C PRO A 31 -55.44 -25.64 0.17
N ASN A 32 -54.63 -26.37 0.89
CA ASN A 32 -53.54 -25.85 1.73
C ASN A 32 -52.59 -25.05 0.84
N ALA A 33 -52.55 -23.72 1.03
CA ALA A 33 -51.59 -22.83 0.39
C ALA A 33 -50.19 -23.36 0.69
N GLY A 34 -49.48 -23.76 -0.36
CA GLY A 34 -48.12 -24.22 -0.24
C GLY A 34 -47.29 -23.21 0.54
N LYS A 35 -46.76 -23.63 1.67
CA LYS A 35 -45.63 -22.95 2.30
C LYS A 35 -44.52 -22.90 1.27
N GLN A 36 -44.23 -21.72 0.73
CA GLN A 36 -42.92 -21.47 0.16
C GLN A 36 -41.91 -21.68 1.30
N GLU A 37 -41.09 -22.69 1.17
CA GLU A 37 -39.89 -22.81 1.99
C GLU A 37 -39.03 -21.57 1.65
N GLU A 38 -39.04 -20.60 2.55
CA GLU A 38 -38.05 -19.53 2.55
C GLU A 38 -36.69 -20.23 2.69
N THR A 39 -35.93 -20.23 1.61
CA THR A 39 -34.50 -20.61 1.66
C THR A 39 -33.87 -19.73 2.75
N PRO A 40 -33.21 -20.32 3.77
CA PRO A 40 -32.61 -19.50 4.81
C PRO A 40 -31.59 -18.57 4.16
N VAL A 41 -31.82 -17.26 4.27
CA VAL A 41 -30.82 -16.24 3.91
C VAL A 41 -29.67 -16.46 4.86
N VAL A 42 -28.62 -17.13 4.38
CA VAL A 42 -27.37 -17.29 5.12
C VAL A 42 -26.82 -15.87 5.27
N LYS A 43 -26.95 -15.30 6.46
CA LYS A 43 -26.34 -14.02 6.78
C LYS A 43 -24.83 -14.21 6.59
N PRO A 44 -24.13 -13.38 5.78
CA PRO A 44 -22.68 -13.54 5.62
C PRO A 44 -22.02 -13.44 7.00
N GLU A 45 -21.07 -14.31 7.25
CA GLU A 45 -20.27 -14.27 8.48
C GLU A 45 -19.57 -12.93 8.57
N THR A 46 -19.64 -12.31 9.75
CA THR A 46 -18.98 -11.05 10.05
C THR A 46 -18.02 -11.20 11.20
N ARG A 47 -17.06 -10.30 11.31
CA ARG A 47 -16.13 -10.20 12.44
C ARG A 47 -15.91 -8.74 12.82
N ILE A 48 -15.49 -8.52 14.04
CA ILE A 48 -15.22 -7.19 14.57
C ILE A 48 -13.73 -6.89 14.48
N VAL A 49 -13.38 -5.76 13.87
CA VAL A 49 -12.04 -5.20 13.85
C VAL A 49 -11.99 -4.01 14.81
N LYS A 50 -11.06 -4.05 15.75
CA LYS A 50 -10.80 -2.94 16.66
C LYS A 50 -9.98 -1.87 15.97
N THR A 51 -10.44 -0.62 16.01
CA THR A 51 -9.73 0.53 15.43
C THR A 51 -9.61 1.64 16.45
N VAL A 52 -8.76 2.63 16.17
CA VAL A 52 -8.64 3.84 16.99
C VAL A 52 -9.93 4.69 17.03
N HIS A 53 -10.83 4.45 16.08
CA HIS A 53 -12.14 5.11 15.99
C HIS A 53 -13.30 4.24 16.51
N GLY A 54 -13.00 3.14 17.19
CA GLY A 54 -13.97 2.17 17.70
C GLY A 54 -14.01 0.87 16.91
N ASP A 55 -14.90 0.00 17.29
CA ASP A 55 -15.06 -1.32 16.69
C ASP A 55 -15.84 -1.20 15.37
N VAL A 56 -15.34 -1.88 14.32
CA VAL A 56 -15.98 -1.94 12.99
C VAL A 56 -16.36 -3.38 12.68
N GLU A 57 -17.64 -3.65 12.43
CA GLU A 57 -18.10 -4.95 11.93
C GLU A 57 -17.87 -5.02 10.42
N ILE A 58 -17.10 -6.02 9.97
CA ILE A 58 -16.76 -6.24 8.57
C ILE A 58 -17.14 -7.67 8.14
N PRO A 59 -17.27 -7.97 6.83
CA PRO A 59 -17.37 -9.35 6.36
C PRO A 59 -16.17 -10.16 6.87
N ALA A 60 -16.40 -11.40 7.29
CA ALA A 60 -15.32 -12.30 7.72
C ALA A 60 -14.30 -12.54 6.60
N ASN A 61 -14.76 -12.56 5.35
CA ASN A 61 -13.94 -12.72 4.15
C ASN A 61 -14.36 -11.70 3.08
N PRO A 62 -13.89 -10.44 3.16
CA PRO A 62 -14.24 -9.41 2.18
C PRO A 62 -13.70 -9.76 0.80
N GLN A 63 -14.52 -9.57 -0.25
CA GLN A 63 -14.23 -9.94 -1.62
C GLN A 63 -13.98 -8.72 -2.53
N ARG A 64 -14.52 -7.57 -2.15
CA ARG A 64 -14.49 -6.36 -2.97
C ARG A 64 -13.95 -5.18 -2.15
N ILE A 65 -12.64 -5.24 -1.92
CA ILE A 65 -11.97 -4.25 -1.08
C ILE A 65 -11.60 -3.03 -1.93
N VAL A 66 -11.89 -1.84 -1.41
CA VAL A 66 -11.29 -0.59 -1.88
C VAL A 66 -10.33 -0.10 -0.81
N THR A 67 -9.13 0.31 -1.22
CA THR A 67 -8.13 0.83 -0.29
C THR A 67 -7.61 2.20 -0.72
N GLN A 68 -7.18 2.99 0.25
CA GLN A 68 -6.50 4.27 0.05
C GLN A 68 -5.35 4.38 1.05
N GLY A 69 -4.13 4.32 0.57
CA GLY A 69 -2.91 4.42 1.37
C GLY A 69 -2.33 3.07 1.82
N TYR A 70 -2.98 1.93 1.47
CA TYR A 70 -2.60 0.60 1.97
C TYR A 70 -2.61 -0.50 0.90
N LEU A 71 -2.46 -0.14 -0.38
CA LEU A 71 -2.51 -1.11 -1.47
C LEU A 71 -1.45 -2.22 -1.33
N ALA A 72 -0.23 -1.84 -1.00
CA ALA A 72 0.89 -2.78 -0.91
C ALA A 72 0.69 -3.83 0.18
N GLN A 73 0.07 -3.49 1.32
CA GLN A 73 -0.21 -4.42 2.41
C GLN A 73 -1.18 -5.53 1.98
N PHE A 74 -2.21 -5.17 1.21
CA PHE A 74 -3.13 -6.15 0.62
C PHE A 74 -2.42 -7.05 -0.39
N LEU A 75 -1.64 -6.45 -1.29
CA LEU A 75 -0.91 -7.19 -2.33
C LEU A 75 0.13 -8.14 -1.74
N ALA A 76 0.78 -7.76 -0.64
CA ALA A 76 1.73 -8.59 0.09
C ALA A 76 1.09 -9.89 0.62
N PHE A 77 -0.21 -9.86 0.92
CA PHE A 77 -0.98 -11.05 1.36
C PHE A 77 -1.70 -11.77 0.22
N GLY A 78 -1.40 -11.41 -1.04
CA GLY A 78 -2.06 -11.99 -2.20
C GLY A 78 -3.53 -11.56 -2.34
N VAL A 79 -3.97 -10.53 -1.62
CA VAL A 79 -5.30 -9.94 -1.73
C VAL A 79 -5.25 -8.80 -2.74
N LYS A 80 -6.10 -8.86 -3.75
CA LYS A 80 -6.17 -7.84 -4.79
C LYS A 80 -7.39 -6.96 -4.62
N PRO A 81 -7.25 -5.71 -4.15
CA PRO A 81 -8.34 -4.75 -4.07
C PRO A 81 -8.97 -4.48 -5.44
N VAL A 82 -10.25 -4.13 -5.46
CA VAL A 82 -10.95 -3.76 -6.70
C VAL A 82 -10.69 -2.31 -7.10
N GLY A 83 -10.22 -1.47 -6.17
CA GLY A 83 -9.88 -0.07 -6.42
C GLY A 83 -8.84 0.46 -5.45
N ALA A 84 -7.97 1.33 -5.95
CA ALA A 84 -6.96 2.06 -5.18
C ALA A 84 -6.62 3.39 -5.87
N PRO A 85 -5.97 4.34 -5.18
CA PRO A 85 -5.52 5.59 -5.80
C PRO A 85 -4.47 5.34 -6.89
N TYR A 86 -4.51 6.18 -7.90
CA TYR A 86 -3.59 6.12 -9.04
C TYR A 86 -2.10 6.06 -8.63
N TRP A 87 -1.68 6.88 -7.68
CA TRP A 87 -0.28 6.93 -7.27
C TRP A 87 0.21 5.66 -6.57
N GLU A 88 -0.68 4.91 -5.89
CA GLU A 88 -0.33 3.59 -5.34
C GLU A 88 -0.23 2.55 -6.45
N ILE A 89 -1.19 2.55 -7.41
CA ILE A 89 -1.21 1.62 -8.54
C ILE A 89 0.05 1.76 -9.40
N GLU A 90 0.51 2.99 -9.63
CA GLU A 90 1.67 3.28 -10.47
C GLU A 90 3.01 3.22 -9.71
N SER A 91 3.00 2.94 -8.40
CA SER A 91 4.23 2.75 -7.63
C SER A 91 5.11 1.67 -8.26
N PRO A 92 6.41 1.95 -8.53
CA PRO A 92 7.31 1.00 -9.20
C PRO A 92 7.51 -0.30 -8.41
N HIS A 93 7.14 -0.31 -7.13
CA HIS A 93 7.28 -1.49 -6.27
C HIS A 93 6.10 -2.46 -6.39
N VAL A 94 4.92 -1.98 -6.80
CA VAL A 94 3.69 -2.79 -6.83
C VAL A 94 2.97 -2.78 -8.17
N LYS A 95 3.37 -1.96 -9.13
CA LYS A 95 2.70 -1.75 -10.41
C LYS A 95 2.30 -3.04 -11.13
N ASP A 96 3.20 -4.01 -11.19
CA ASP A 96 2.93 -5.29 -11.86
C ASP A 96 1.89 -6.12 -11.10
N LEU A 97 1.88 -6.06 -9.77
CA LEU A 97 0.90 -6.72 -8.91
C LEU A 97 -0.47 -6.02 -8.98
N ALA A 98 -0.46 -4.70 -9.17
CA ALA A 98 -1.63 -3.84 -9.21
C ALA A 98 -2.39 -3.87 -10.56
N ALA A 99 -1.88 -4.58 -11.57
CA ALA A 99 -2.52 -4.63 -12.89
C ALA A 99 -4.01 -5.01 -12.82
N GLY A 100 -4.89 -4.17 -13.37
CA GLY A 100 -6.34 -4.39 -13.38
C GLY A 100 -7.09 -3.89 -12.14
N ILE A 101 -6.42 -3.25 -11.17
CA ILE A 101 -7.08 -2.51 -10.09
C ILE A 101 -7.59 -1.18 -10.66
N ALA A 102 -8.83 -0.82 -10.31
CA ALA A 102 -9.43 0.42 -10.81
C ALA A 102 -8.85 1.65 -10.09
N ASP A 103 -8.54 2.69 -10.85
CA ASP A 103 -8.17 4.00 -10.32
C ASP A 103 -9.39 4.72 -9.73
N ILE A 104 -9.35 4.98 -8.42
CA ILE A 104 -10.39 5.71 -7.70
C ILE A 104 -10.07 7.21 -7.52
N GLY A 105 -8.96 7.70 -8.05
CA GLY A 105 -8.53 9.10 -7.93
C GLY A 105 -7.41 9.31 -6.91
N GLN A 106 -7.34 10.52 -6.35
CA GLN A 106 -6.31 10.90 -5.38
C GLN A 106 -6.64 10.44 -3.96
N ILE A 107 -5.62 10.37 -3.09
CA ILE A 107 -5.78 9.96 -1.69
C ILE A 107 -6.66 10.95 -0.89
N ASP A 108 -6.57 12.24 -1.19
CA ASP A 108 -7.27 13.30 -0.46
C ASP A 108 -8.70 13.53 -0.96
N GLY A 109 -9.26 12.61 -1.71
CA GLY A 109 -10.59 12.73 -2.29
C GLY A 109 -10.80 11.77 -3.44
N GLY A 110 -10.47 10.50 -3.23
CA GLY A 110 -10.89 9.47 -4.16
C GLY A 110 -12.36 9.66 -4.49
N SER A 111 -12.71 9.61 -5.77
CA SER A 111 -14.08 9.88 -6.20
C SER A 111 -15.04 8.92 -5.49
N VAL A 112 -15.91 9.45 -4.65
CA VAL A 112 -16.97 8.70 -3.95
C VAL A 112 -17.82 7.95 -4.97
N GLU A 113 -18.07 8.55 -6.14
CA GLU A 113 -18.80 7.94 -7.24
C GLU A 113 -18.06 6.75 -7.84
N LYS A 114 -16.75 6.85 -8.04
CA LYS A 114 -15.93 5.74 -8.52
C LYS A 114 -15.93 4.59 -7.51
N ILE A 115 -15.78 4.90 -6.22
CA ILE A 115 -15.80 3.91 -5.14
C ILE A 115 -17.17 3.22 -5.08
N LEU A 116 -18.27 3.99 -5.12
CA LEU A 116 -19.63 3.44 -5.14
C LEU A 116 -19.86 2.51 -6.35
N ALA A 117 -19.37 2.90 -7.52
CA ALA A 117 -19.51 2.09 -8.75
C ALA A 117 -18.79 0.74 -8.66
N LEU A 118 -17.76 0.63 -7.83
CA LEU A 118 -17.04 -0.61 -7.57
C LEU A 118 -17.82 -1.56 -6.64
N ASN A 119 -18.89 -1.10 -6.01
CA ASN A 119 -19.70 -1.88 -5.07
C ASN A 119 -18.85 -2.65 -4.05
N PRO A 120 -18.02 -1.95 -3.26
CA PRO A 120 -17.14 -2.59 -2.29
C PRO A 120 -17.93 -3.20 -1.12
N ASP A 121 -17.37 -4.22 -0.50
CA ASP A 121 -17.84 -4.82 0.75
C ASP A 121 -16.95 -4.44 1.95
N LEU A 122 -15.81 -3.79 1.68
CA LEU A 122 -14.91 -3.21 2.68
C LEU A 122 -14.16 -2.01 2.08
N ILE A 123 -14.02 -0.94 2.84
CA ILE A 123 -13.15 0.19 2.54
C ILE A 123 -12.09 0.30 3.65
N VAL A 124 -10.81 0.41 3.27
CA VAL A 124 -9.70 0.69 4.19
C VAL A 124 -8.97 1.94 3.72
N THR A 125 -8.85 2.94 4.59
CA THR A 125 -8.33 4.27 4.21
C THR A 125 -7.44 4.86 5.29
N VAL A 126 -6.48 5.70 4.88
CA VAL A 126 -5.72 6.55 5.82
C VAL A 126 -6.62 7.61 6.51
N GLY A 127 -7.86 7.72 6.06
CA GLY A 127 -8.76 8.76 6.52
C GLY A 127 -8.54 10.06 5.75
N GLY A 128 -9.27 11.05 6.18
CA GLY A 128 -9.27 12.38 5.61
C GLY A 128 -10.15 13.27 6.46
N ASP A 129 -10.87 14.18 5.83
CA ASP A 129 -11.93 14.90 6.49
C ASP A 129 -13.06 13.91 6.92
N GLU A 130 -13.62 14.12 8.11
CA GLU A 130 -14.64 13.21 8.67
C GLU A 130 -15.90 13.13 7.81
N LYS A 131 -16.25 14.18 7.06
CA LYS A 131 -17.37 14.14 6.11
C LYS A 131 -17.15 13.14 4.99
N LEU A 132 -15.91 13.00 4.53
CA LEU A 132 -15.55 12.00 3.53
C LEU A 132 -15.63 10.59 4.12
N ASN A 133 -15.14 10.39 5.33
CA ASN A 133 -15.23 9.11 6.04
C ASN A 133 -16.69 8.69 6.27
N GLU A 134 -17.58 9.65 6.62
CA GLU A 134 -19.02 9.40 6.72
C GLU A 134 -19.64 8.98 5.37
N GLN A 135 -19.17 9.52 4.25
CA GLN A 135 -19.65 9.10 2.93
C GLN A 135 -19.21 7.67 2.61
N TYR A 136 -17.98 7.31 2.94
CA TYR A 136 -17.47 5.94 2.77
C TYR A 136 -18.27 4.93 3.61
N ARG A 137 -18.57 5.25 4.87
CA ARG A 137 -19.41 4.40 5.76
C ARG A 137 -20.83 4.17 5.25
N LYS A 138 -21.35 5.05 4.37
CA LYS A 138 -22.65 4.85 3.70
C LYS A 138 -22.57 3.87 2.53
N ILE A 139 -21.36 3.62 2.02
CA ILE A 139 -21.11 2.70 0.89
C ILE A 139 -20.82 1.30 1.41
N ALA A 140 -19.88 1.17 2.35
CA ALA A 140 -19.44 -0.11 2.92
C ALA A 140 -18.86 0.10 4.33
N PRO A 141 -18.73 -0.97 5.14
CA PRO A 141 -17.91 -0.94 6.34
C PRO A 141 -16.55 -0.31 6.04
N THR A 142 -16.15 0.68 6.85
CA THR A 142 -14.96 1.48 6.58
C THR A 142 -14.02 1.44 7.78
N ILE A 143 -12.80 0.98 7.55
CA ILE A 143 -11.70 1.02 8.52
C ILE A 143 -10.84 2.23 8.19
N VAL A 144 -10.69 3.11 9.17
CA VAL A 144 -9.79 4.28 9.07
C VAL A 144 -8.55 4.00 9.90
N ILE A 145 -7.40 4.00 9.26
CA ILE A 145 -6.08 3.86 9.87
C ILE A 145 -5.33 5.15 9.56
N PRO A 146 -5.18 6.07 10.52
CA PRO A 146 -4.51 7.35 10.28
C PRO A 146 -3.07 7.17 9.79
N TYR A 147 -2.62 8.11 8.97
CA TYR A 147 -1.22 8.19 8.57
C TYR A 147 -0.29 8.19 9.81
N GLY A 148 0.81 7.44 9.74
CA GLY A 148 1.76 7.33 10.85
C GLY A 148 1.25 6.49 12.03
N THR A 149 0.19 5.69 11.87
CA THR A 149 -0.25 4.74 12.90
C THR A 149 0.82 3.69 13.18
N TYR A 150 1.50 3.21 12.15
CA TYR A 150 2.58 2.25 12.25
C TYR A 150 3.92 2.90 11.92
N HIS A 151 4.94 2.57 12.71
CA HIS A 151 6.28 3.13 12.55
C HIS A 151 7.30 2.11 12.04
N GLU A 152 6.92 0.85 11.94
CA GLU A 152 7.78 -0.22 11.46
C GLU A 152 7.00 -1.31 10.71
N VAL A 153 7.70 -2.00 9.81
CA VAL A 153 7.13 -3.02 8.92
C VAL A 153 6.46 -4.17 9.69
N HIS A 154 7.08 -4.67 10.76
CA HIS A 154 6.54 -5.81 11.50
C HIS A 154 5.24 -5.49 12.23
N GLU A 155 5.16 -4.30 12.85
CA GLU A 155 3.95 -3.83 13.51
C GLU A 155 2.80 -3.72 12.50
N GLU A 156 3.06 -3.06 11.38
CA GLU A 156 2.08 -2.85 10.33
C GLU A 156 1.57 -4.15 9.72
N MET A 157 2.47 -5.04 9.29
CA MET A 157 2.09 -6.29 8.64
C MET A 157 1.34 -7.22 9.57
N LYS A 158 1.71 -7.31 10.85
CA LYS A 158 0.96 -8.08 11.84
C LYS A 158 -0.44 -7.52 12.07
N ALA A 159 -0.56 -6.19 12.17
CA ALA A 159 -1.86 -5.55 12.34
C ALA A 159 -2.79 -5.79 11.13
N PHE A 160 -2.26 -5.70 9.90
CA PHE A 160 -3.00 -6.03 8.69
C PHE A 160 -3.34 -7.53 8.61
N GLY A 161 -2.43 -8.42 9.00
CA GLY A 161 -2.71 -9.86 9.11
C GLY A 161 -3.90 -10.14 10.02
N GLN A 162 -3.91 -9.59 11.23
CA GLN A 162 -5.02 -9.70 12.17
C GLN A 162 -6.32 -9.06 11.64
N MET A 163 -6.21 -7.87 11.04
CA MET A 163 -7.34 -7.17 10.45
C MET A 163 -8.00 -7.98 9.31
N LEU A 164 -7.23 -8.73 8.55
CA LEU A 164 -7.72 -9.49 7.39
C LEU A 164 -7.97 -10.98 7.70
N GLY A 165 -7.61 -11.47 8.90
CA GLY A 165 -7.62 -12.91 9.23
C GLY A 165 -6.59 -13.67 8.40
N LYS A 166 -5.43 -13.06 8.18
CA LYS A 166 -4.30 -13.55 7.36
C LYS A 166 -2.99 -13.52 8.13
N GLU A 167 -3.05 -13.93 9.38
CA GLU A 167 -1.90 -13.93 10.28
C GLU A 167 -0.77 -14.82 9.74
N GLN A 168 -1.12 -15.96 9.15
CA GLN A 168 -0.12 -16.87 8.58
C GLN A 168 0.58 -16.29 7.35
N GLU A 169 -0.18 -15.60 6.49
CA GLU A 169 0.40 -14.88 5.32
C GLU A 169 1.30 -13.75 5.79
N ALA A 170 0.91 -13.03 6.85
CA ALA A 170 1.74 -11.98 7.45
C ALA A 170 3.05 -12.56 8.01
N ASP A 171 3.01 -13.65 8.77
CA ASP A 171 4.19 -14.32 9.32
C ASP A 171 5.11 -14.83 8.19
N ASN A 172 4.56 -15.41 7.15
CA ASN A 172 5.33 -15.89 5.99
C ASN A 172 6.02 -14.75 5.25
N TRP A 173 5.30 -13.65 5.04
CA TRP A 173 5.85 -12.46 4.37
C TRP A 173 6.96 -11.82 5.22
N LEU A 174 6.75 -11.68 6.52
CA LEU A 174 7.74 -11.15 7.45
C LEU A 174 8.99 -12.02 7.52
N ALA A 175 8.85 -13.35 7.53
CA ALA A 175 10.00 -14.25 7.49
C ALA A 175 10.85 -14.06 6.21
N ALA A 176 10.21 -13.87 5.06
CA ALA A 176 10.91 -13.56 3.80
C ALA A 176 11.56 -12.17 3.83
N PHE A 177 10.88 -11.17 4.39
CA PHE A 177 11.42 -9.84 4.60
C PHE A 177 12.67 -9.85 5.49
N ASP A 178 12.63 -10.55 6.62
CA ASP A 178 13.75 -10.67 7.55
C ASP A 178 14.97 -11.35 6.92
N GLU A 179 14.74 -12.38 6.10
CA GLU A 179 15.84 -13.03 5.36
C GLU A 179 16.46 -12.08 4.32
N ASP A 180 15.65 -11.29 3.60
CA ASP A 180 16.14 -10.27 2.68
C ASP A 180 16.97 -9.20 3.41
N VAL A 181 16.51 -8.71 4.55
CA VAL A 181 17.23 -7.76 5.41
C VAL A 181 18.55 -8.34 5.87
N LYS A 182 18.55 -9.58 6.33
CA LYS A 182 19.75 -10.29 6.78
C LYS A 182 20.77 -10.45 5.64
N GLN A 183 20.34 -10.81 4.44
CA GLN A 183 21.19 -10.91 3.27
C GLN A 183 21.78 -9.55 2.87
N ALA A 184 20.96 -8.50 2.88
CA ALA A 184 21.39 -7.14 2.60
C ALA A 184 22.45 -6.67 3.62
N LYS A 185 22.22 -6.89 4.92
CA LYS A 185 23.23 -6.60 5.96
C LYS A 185 24.54 -7.39 5.75
N ALA A 186 24.44 -8.67 5.46
CA ALA A 186 25.61 -9.50 5.21
C ALA A 186 26.41 -9.02 4.01
N SER A 187 25.76 -8.54 2.97
CA SER A 187 26.36 -8.04 1.75
C SER A 187 27.18 -6.77 1.92
N ILE A 188 26.86 -5.94 2.89
CA ILE A 188 27.57 -4.70 3.23
C ILE A 188 28.50 -4.86 4.45
N ALA A 189 28.50 -6.03 5.08
CA ALA A 189 29.33 -6.29 6.25
C ALA A 189 30.83 -6.07 5.93
N GLY A 190 31.49 -5.25 6.77
CA GLY A 190 32.91 -4.89 6.61
C GLY A 190 33.21 -3.93 5.44
N LEU A 191 32.18 -3.47 4.70
CA LEU A 191 32.35 -2.37 3.72
C LEU A 191 32.23 -1.01 4.39
N VAL A 192 31.33 -0.89 5.37
CA VAL A 192 31.08 0.34 6.13
C VAL A 192 32.04 0.35 7.34
N PRO A 193 32.99 1.31 7.43
CA PRO A 193 33.87 1.45 8.59
C PRO A 193 33.06 1.73 9.87
N ALA A 194 33.54 1.24 11.00
CA ALA A 194 32.93 1.53 12.30
C ALA A 194 32.89 3.03 12.56
N GLY A 195 31.77 3.53 13.09
CA GLY A 195 31.56 4.94 13.38
C GLY A 195 31.18 5.81 12.18
N THR A 196 31.08 5.24 10.96
CA THR A 196 30.58 5.96 9.78
C THR A 196 29.12 6.34 9.96
N THR A 197 28.80 7.60 9.69
CA THR A 197 27.45 8.14 9.82
C THR A 197 26.80 8.41 8.44
N PHE A 198 25.48 8.24 8.40
CA PHE A 198 24.68 8.43 7.20
C PHE A 198 23.51 9.36 7.53
N SER A 199 23.30 10.38 6.71
CA SER A 199 22.11 11.23 6.81
C SER A 199 21.22 11.09 5.57
N ILE A 200 19.93 11.27 5.77
CA ILE A 200 18.93 11.37 4.70
C ILE A 200 18.45 12.81 4.71
N MET A 201 18.62 13.52 3.61
CA MET A 201 18.23 14.92 3.53
C MET A 201 17.99 15.36 2.09
N GLY A 202 17.29 16.44 1.91
CA GLY A 202 17.06 17.00 0.57
C GLY A 202 16.08 18.16 0.55
N PRO A 203 15.99 18.83 -0.60
CA PRO A 203 15.03 19.90 -0.82
C PRO A 203 13.63 19.33 -1.03
N PHE A 204 12.64 19.98 -0.44
CA PHE A 204 11.24 19.71 -0.71
C PHE A 204 10.47 21.03 -0.72
N ASP A 205 9.80 21.35 -1.84
CA ASP A 205 9.19 22.64 -2.08
C ASP A 205 10.22 23.78 -1.92
N LYS A 206 10.06 24.65 -0.95
CA LYS A 206 10.96 25.80 -0.70
C LYS A 206 11.88 25.61 0.47
N GLU A 207 11.85 24.45 1.11
CA GLU A 207 12.58 24.15 2.32
C GLU A 207 13.57 23.01 2.12
N PHE A 208 14.51 22.87 3.04
CA PHE A 208 15.43 21.76 3.08
C PHE A 208 15.11 20.88 4.29
N TYR A 209 14.90 19.60 4.04
CA TYR A 209 14.46 18.64 5.04
C TYR A 209 15.56 17.67 5.44
N ILE A 210 15.54 17.32 6.72
CA ILE A 210 16.27 16.17 7.28
C ILE A 210 15.23 15.12 7.64
N TYR A 211 15.54 13.85 7.34
CA TYR A 211 14.61 12.74 7.56
C TYR A 211 15.13 11.82 8.68
N GLY A 212 14.20 11.34 9.50
CA GLY A 212 14.42 10.35 10.56
C GLY A 212 14.31 8.92 10.07
N ASP A 213 14.03 8.01 10.99
CA ASP A 213 13.91 6.57 10.72
C ASP A 213 12.46 6.10 10.41
N GLY A 214 11.53 7.04 10.29
CA GLY A 214 10.12 6.75 10.05
C GLY A 214 9.76 6.56 8.57
N VAL A 215 8.54 6.97 8.23
CA VAL A 215 7.88 6.69 6.95
C VAL A 215 8.36 7.55 5.77
N ASN A 216 9.47 8.24 5.88
CA ASN A 216 9.94 9.14 4.82
C ASN A 216 11.26 8.71 4.20
N ARG A 217 11.34 8.80 2.88
CA ARG A 217 12.57 8.77 2.06
C ARG A 217 13.54 7.65 2.39
N GLY A 218 13.01 6.46 2.69
CA GLY A 218 13.84 5.29 3.00
C GLY A 218 14.36 5.24 4.44
N GLY A 219 13.84 6.07 5.35
CA GLY A 219 14.24 6.10 6.76
C GLY A 219 14.19 4.73 7.42
N GLN A 220 13.09 4.00 7.25
CA GLN A 220 12.97 2.63 7.76
C GLN A 220 14.04 1.70 7.16
N ALA A 221 14.22 1.70 5.84
CA ALA A 221 15.20 0.84 5.18
C ALA A 221 16.64 1.11 5.64
N ILE A 222 17.01 2.39 5.74
CA ILE A 222 18.37 2.85 6.03
C ILE A 222 18.70 2.68 7.51
N TYR A 223 17.87 3.21 8.40
CA TYR A 223 18.18 3.26 9.83
C TYR A 223 17.65 2.05 10.59
N GLN A 224 16.38 1.66 10.39
CA GLN A 224 15.80 0.55 11.14
C GLN A 224 16.26 -0.80 10.60
N GLN A 225 16.13 -1.02 9.29
CA GLN A 225 16.38 -2.34 8.71
C GLN A 225 17.88 -2.59 8.50
N LEU A 226 18.60 -1.73 7.81
CA LEU A 226 20.05 -1.92 7.61
C LEU A 226 20.88 -1.56 8.85
N GLY A 227 20.36 -0.75 9.74
CA GLY A 227 21.05 -0.33 10.97
C GLY A 227 22.21 0.62 10.70
N LEU A 228 22.15 1.43 9.63
CA LEU A 228 23.16 2.44 9.36
C LEU A 228 23.06 3.54 10.41
N THR A 229 24.20 4.01 10.90
CA THR A 229 24.26 4.95 12.01
C THR A 229 23.91 6.37 11.57
N PRO A 230 22.87 7.02 12.12
CA PRO A 230 22.61 8.43 11.86
C PRO A 230 23.63 9.35 12.57
N PRO A 231 23.82 10.60 12.10
CA PRO A 231 24.48 11.63 12.91
C PRO A 231 23.78 11.82 14.25
N GLU A 232 24.52 12.27 15.27
CA GLU A 232 23.97 12.45 16.62
C GLU A 232 22.79 13.42 16.65
N SER A 233 22.85 14.51 15.86
CA SER A 233 21.75 15.47 15.70
C SER A 233 20.47 14.85 15.12
N VAL A 234 20.61 13.99 14.09
CA VAL A 234 19.46 13.26 13.52
C VAL A 234 18.88 12.31 14.57
N ARG A 235 19.75 11.60 15.32
CA ARG A 235 19.31 10.68 16.37
C ARG A 235 18.53 11.38 17.47
N THR A 236 19.06 12.53 17.98
CA THR A 236 18.47 13.24 19.12
C THR A 236 17.27 14.10 18.76
N ASP A 237 17.30 14.74 17.59
CA ASP A 237 16.27 15.71 17.20
C ASP A 237 15.09 15.08 16.46
N LEU A 238 15.32 13.98 15.72
CA LEU A 238 14.28 13.31 14.97
C LEU A 238 13.95 11.93 15.56
N ILE A 239 14.88 10.97 15.54
CA ILE A 239 14.59 9.56 15.84
C ILE A 239 14.08 9.38 17.28
N GLN A 240 14.77 9.92 18.28
CA GLN A 240 14.36 9.82 19.69
C GLN A 240 13.04 10.54 19.99
N LYS A 241 12.71 11.56 19.19
CA LYS A 241 11.47 12.33 19.33
C LYS A 241 10.35 11.80 18.45
N LYS A 242 10.60 10.74 17.66
CA LYS A 242 9.67 10.17 16.67
C LYS A 242 9.18 11.23 15.69
N VAL A 243 10.09 12.06 15.19
CA VAL A 243 9.84 13.06 14.15
C VAL A 243 10.35 12.50 12.83
N ASP A 244 9.45 12.25 11.90
CA ASP A 244 9.78 11.64 10.61
C ASP A 244 10.61 12.56 9.71
N ALA A 245 10.30 13.85 9.71
CA ALA A 245 10.98 14.85 8.90
C ALA A 245 10.95 16.22 9.58
N GLN A 246 12.01 17.00 9.42
CA GLN A 246 12.11 18.35 9.95
C GLN A 246 12.76 19.28 8.92
N SER A 247 12.14 20.42 8.66
CA SER A 247 12.76 21.47 7.85
C SER A 247 13.86 22.19 8.65
N VAL A 248 14.94 22.54 7.97
CA VAL A 248 16.07 23.27 8.55
C VAL A 248 16.50 24.41 7.63
N SER A 249 17.00 25.49 8.22
CA SER A 249 17.64 26.54 7.42
C SER A 249 18.95 26.05 6.80
N THR A 250 19.34 26.65 5.69
CA THR A 250 20.54 26.27 4.92
C THR A 250 21.80 26.23 5.80
N GLU A 251 21.94 27.16 6.74
CA GLU A 251 23.11 27.25 7.63
C GLU A 251 23.18 26.07 8.61
N LYS A 252 22.07 25.41 8.88
CA LYS A 252 22.01 24.27 9.81
C LYS A 252 22.25 22.92 9.13
N ILE A 253 22.27 22.85 7.81
CA ILE A 253 22.47 21.58 7.08
C ILE A 253 23.72 20.84 7.55
N ALA A 254 24.82 21.57 7.75
CA ALA A 254 26.09 20.98 8.19
C ALA A 254 26.01 20.26 9.55
N ALA A 255 25.12 20.68 10.44
CA ALA A 255 24.93 20.05 11.74
C ALA A 255 24.27 18.67 11.66
N TYR A 256 23.58 18.38 10.56
CA TYR A 256 22.87 17.12 10.32
C TYR A 256 23.54 16.24 9.27
N ALA A 257 24.61 16.74 8.62
CA ALA A 257 25.33 16.00 7.59
C ALA A 257 26.14 14.85 8.21
N GLY A 258 25.96 13.64 7.68
CA GLY A 258 26.78 12.49 8.00
C GLY A 258 28.04 12.42 7.14
N ASP A 259 28.86 11.38 7.38
CA ASP A 259 30.01 11.05 6.52
C ASP A 259 29.54 10.73 5.10
N TYR A 260 28.34 10.19 4.97
CA TYR A 260 27.62 9.94 3.71
C TYR A 260 26.24 10.58 3.78
N ILE A 261 25.76 11.04 2.61
CA ILE A 261 24.42 11.63 2.49
C ILE A 261 23.62 10.86 1.45
N PHE A 262 22.45 10.39 1.82
CA PHE A 262 21.39 10.00 0.92
C PHE A 262 20.60 11.25 0.57
N LEU A 263 20.77 11.76 -0.65
CA LEU A 263 20.14 13.00 -1.10
C LEU A 263 18.80 12.69 -1.74
N ASP A 264 17.72 13.12 -1.07
CA ASP A 264 16.38 13.13 -1.65
C ASP A 264 16.20 14.32 -2.60
N ILE A 265 15.75 14.04 -3.81
CA ILE A 265 15.41 15.05 -4.83
C ILE A 265 13.96 14.92 -5.28
N SER A 266 13.10 14.27 -4.49
CA SER A 266 11.73 13.93 -4.86
C SER A 266 10.77 15.13 -4.85
N GLY A 267 11.12 16.20 -4.14
CA GLY A 267 10.26 17.38 -4.01
C GLY A 267 10.12 18.26 -5.25
N GLY A 268 10.82 17.91 -6.35
CA GLY A 268 10.80 18.72 -7.57
C GLY A 268 11.40 20.12 -7.41
N ALA A 269 11.95 20.45 -6.23
CA ALA A 269 12.58 21.72 -5.95
C ALA A 269 13.93 21.83 -6.68
N GLU A 270 14.20 22.99 -7.24
CA GLU A 270 15.54 23.30 -7.72
C GLU A 270 16.50 23.36 -6.51
N PHE A 271 17.49 22.48 -6.52
CA PHE A 271 18.52 22.44 -5.50
C PHE A 271 19.87 22.87 -6.09
N ASP A 272 20.40 23.97 -5.58
CA ASP A 272 21.72 24.45 -5.99
C ASP A 272 22.83 23.66 -5.30
N GLU A 273 23.25 22.58 -5.95
CA GLU A 273 24.41 21.76 -5.50
C GLU A 273 25.73 22.57 -5.51
N SER A 274 25.77 23.78 -6.13
CA SER A 274 26.95 24.65 -6.11
C SER A 274 26.96 25.63 -4.95
N SER A 275 25.90 25.69 -4.15
CA SER A 275 25.81 26.62 -3.02
C SER A 275 27.01 26.44 -2.07
N PRO A 276 27.62 27.54 -1.54
CA PRO A 276 28.79 27.45 -0.70
C PRO A 276 28.61 26.58 0.54
N VAL A 277 27.42 26.58 1.14
CA VAL A 277 27.11 25.72 2.30
C VAL A 277 27.14 24.26 1.93
N TRP A 278 26.45 23.87 0.87
CA TRP A 278 26.44 22.48 0.39
C TRP A 278 27.84 22.02 -0.02
N ALA A 279 28.54 22.81 -0.84
CA ALA A 279 29.90 22.52 -1.28
C ALA A 279 30.93 22.41 -0.14
N SER A 280 30.64 23.02 1.02
CA SER A 280 31.52 22.96 2.19
C SER A 280 31.42 21.65 2.97
N LEU A 281 30.36 20.85 2.77
CA LEU A 281 30.16 19.58 3.49
C LEU A 281 31.25 18.56 3.13
N ASP A 282 31.74 17.85 4.13
CA ASP A 282 32.79 16.84 3.91
C ASP A 282 32.31 15.67 3.05
N ALA A 283 31.02 15.29 3.17
CA ALA A 283 30.41 14.30 2.29
C ALA A 283 30.44 14.74 0.82
N VAL A 284 30.18 16.02 0.53
CA VAL A 284 30.20 16.58 -0.83
C VAL A 284 31.63 16.64 -1.37
N LYS A 285 32.58 17.22 -0.61
CA LYS A 285 34.00 17.31 -1.00
C LYS A 285 34.63 15.96 -1.31
N ASN A 286 34.19 14.91 -0.62
CA ASN A 286 34.74 13.56 -0.76
C ASN A 286 33.89 12.66 -1.70
N ASN A 287 32.94 13.23 -2.43
CA ASN A 287 32.03 12.49 -3.32
C ASN A 287 31.33 11.31 -2.60
N ARG A 288 30.72 11.60 -1.45
CA ARG A 288 30.02 10.62 -0.60
C ARG A 288 28.49 10.87 -0.57
N ILE A 289 27.95 11.22 -1.73
CA ILE A 289 26.51 11.48 -1.91
C ILE A 289 25.90 10.32 -2.69
N PHE A 290 24.80 9.78 -2.22
CA PHE A 290 23.91 8.85 -2.90
C PHE A 290 22.64 9.58 -3.26
N LYS A 291 22.35 9.79 -4.55
CA LYS A 291 21.09 10.37 -4.98
C LYS A 291 20.01 9.28 -4.94
N LEU A 292 18.97 9.51 -4.17
CA LEU A 292 17.83 8.61 -4.09
C LEU A 292 16.93 8.80 -5.32
N ASN A 293 16.48 7.71 -5.91
CA ASN A 293 15.49 7.77 -6.98
C ASN A 293 14.13 8.20 -6.40
N PRO A 294 13.54 9.31 -6.84
CA PRO A 294 12.31 9.84 -6.29
C PRO A 294 11.16 8.83 -6.26
N ASP A 295 10.92 8.15 -7.37
CA ASP A 295 9.78 7.23 -7.50
C ASP A 295 9.94 6.00 -6.60
N ARG A 296 11.18 5.63 -6.28
CA ARG A 296 11.50 4.42 -5.51
C ARG A 296 11.61 4.68 -4.01
N PHE A 297 11.99 5.88 -3.59
CA PHE A 297 12.19 6.22 -2.19
C PHE A 297 11.09 7.11 -1.60
N TRP A 298 10.14 7.60 -2.43
CA TRP A 298 8.92 8.23 -1.94
C TRP A 298 7.99 7.24 -1.23
N PRO A 299 7.69 6.04 -1.79
CA PRO A 299 6.85 5.07 -1.11
C PRO A 299 7.53 4.55 0.17
N TYR A 300 6.72 4.29 1.18
CA TYR A 300 7.17 3.80 2.49
C TYR A 300 6.39 2.55 2.95
N ASP A 301 5.59 1.99 2.07
CA ASP A 301 4.88 0.74 2.32
C ASP A 301 5.85 -0.44 2.49
N PRO A 302 5.43 -1.56 3.11
CA PRO A 302 6.30 -2.69 3.41
C PRO A 302 7.03 -3.28 2.20
N ILE A 303 6.38 -3.33 1.02
CA ILE A 303 7.01 -3.83 -0.23
C ILE A 303 8.09 -2.84 -0.70
N ALA A 304 7.81 -1.54 -0.61
CA ALA A 304 8.78 -0.51 -0.94
C ALA A 304 9.98 -0.56 0.00
N VAL A 305 9.76 -0.67 1.32
CA VAL A 305 10.86 -0.78 2.30
C VAL A 305 11.73 -2.01 2.02
N GLN A 306 11.14 -3.16 1.71
CA GLN A 306 11.88 -4.38 1.33
C GLN A 306 12.77 -4.14 0.09
N ALA A 307 12.24 -3.46 -0.92
CA ALA A 307 12.99 -3.12 -2.13
C ALA A 307 14.09 -2.09 -1.85
N GLN A 308 13.81 -1.06 -1.05
CA GLN A 308 14.77 -0.03 -0.66
C GLN A 308 15.94 -0.60 0.15
N VAL A 309 15.71 -1.57 1.03
CA VAL A 309 16.78 -2.29 1.75
C VAL A 309 17.79 -2.89 0.78
N LYS A 310 17.33 -3.58 -0.25
CA LYS A 310 18.18 -4.19 -1.28
C LYS A 310 18.90 -3.13 -2.12
N GLU A 311 18.22 -2.07 -2.49
CA GLU A 311 18.75 -0.99 -3.30
C GLU A 311 19.85 -0.21 -2.56
N VAL A 312 19.62 0.16 -1.30
CA VAL A 312 20.62 0.82 -0.45
C VAL A 312 21.85 -0.07 -0.27
N ALA A 313 21.66 -1.36 -0.02
CA ALA A 313 22.76 -2.30 0.09
C ALA A 313 23.58 -2.37 -1.22
N SER A 314 22.94 -2.41 -2.38
CA SER A 314 23.60 -2.37 -3.69
C SER A 314 24.40 -1.07 -3.90
N MET A 315 23.79 0.09 -3.60
CA MET A 315 24.47 1.40 -3.68
C MET A 315 25.75 1.43 -2.84
N LEU A 316 25.68 0.87 -1.63
CA LEU A 316 26.85 0.80 -0.74
C LEU A 316 27.91 -0.17 -1.26
N GLN A 317 27.52 -1.33 -1.76
CA GLN A 317 28.44 -2.31 -2.37
C GLN A 317 29.19 -1.70 -3.56
N GLU A 318 28.50 -1.08 -4.49
CA GLU A 318 29.11 -0.44 -5.66
C GLU A 318 30.11 0.62 -5.23
N ARG A 319 29.71 1.55 -4.37
CA ARG A 319 30.56 2.68 -3.98
C ARG A 319 31.72 2.32 -3.06
N LEU A 320 31.50 1.44 -2.09
CA LEU A 320 32.48 1.11 -1.05
C LEU A 320 33.31 -0.13 -1.42
N GLY A 321 32.73 -1.07 -2.19
CA GLY A 321 33.41 -2.26 -2.69
C GLY A 321 34.55 -1.90 -3.66
N GLU A 322 34.32 -0.98 -4.59
CA GLU A 322 35.33 -0.49 -5.52
C GLU A 322 36.54 0.16 -4.80
N LYS A 323 36.28 0.96 -3.76
CA LYS A 323 37.34 1.58 -2.95
C LYS A 323 38.17 0.57 -2.17
N LYS A 324 37.62 -0.59 -1.84
CA LYS A 324 38.37 -1.67 -1.16
C LYS A 324 39.22 -2.49 -2.11
N ALA A 325 38.79 -2.63 -3.36
CA ALA A 325 39.54 -3.33 -4.40
C ALA A 325 40.74 -2.55 -4.93
N GLN A 326 40.79 -1.21 -4.72
CA GLN A 326 41.87 -0.30 -5.16
C GLN A 326 42.93 -0.06 -4.08
N LYS A 327 42.78 -0.58 -2.88
CA LYS A 327 43.75 -0.55 -1.78
C LYS A 327 44.43 -1.89 -1.61
#